data_4b76cbe6a3d985909e7ef10d0775143f
#
_entry.id   4b76cbe6a3d985909e7ef10d0775143f
#
_cell.length_a   1.000
_cell.length_b   1.000
_cell.length_c   1.000
_cell.angle_alpha   90.00
_cell.angle_beta   90.00
_cell.angle_gamma   90.00
#
_symmetry.space_group_name_H-M   'P 1'
#
loop_
_entity.id
_entity.type
_entity.pdbx_description
1 polymer ?
#
loop_
_entity_poly.entity_id
_entity_poly.type
_entity_poly.pdbx_seq_one_letter_code
_entity_poly.pdbx_strand_id
1 'polypeptide(L)'
;MGTIIEQRYSERLRRYTAAMNNQKPDRVPIRPFVAEFAAKYAGLNCQQATHDFEGALSATRKCATDFDWDATVGNMIYVWTGLTEAIGLTYYGAPGIHVPADVGFQYREPAEDDAHMGADEYDALIEAAEFGPVVV
;
A
#
# COMPACT_ATOMS: atom_id res chain seq x y z
N MET A 1 -21.64 10.58 26.97
CA MET A 1 -20.15 10.48 27.09
C MET A 1 -19.70 9.40 26.15
N GLY A 2 -18.90 9.75 25.15
CA GLY A 2 -18.34 8.74 24.24
C GLY A 2 -17.32 7.85 24.95
N THR A 3 -17.10 6.66 24.41
CA THR A 3 -16.08 5.75 24.92
C THR A 3 -14.68 6.33 24.71
N ILE A 4 -13.67 5.84 25.44
CA ILE A 4 -12.25 6.24 25.26
C ILE A 4 -11.82 6.05 23.79
N ILE A 5 -12.34 5.01 23.13
CA ILE A 5 -12.06 4.71 21.71
C ILE A 5 -12.62 5.81 20.80
N GLU A 6 -13.86 6.24 21.02
CA GLU A 6 -14.49 7.32 20.23
C GLU A 6 -13.79 8.67 20.45
N GLN A 7 -13.33 8.94 21.66
CA GLN A 7 -12.54 10.15 21.96
C GLN A 7 -11.22 10.15 21.20
N ARG A 8 -10.45 9.05 21.26
CA ARG A 8 -9.18 8.90 20.52
C ARG A 8 -9.38 8.99 19.00
N TYR A 9 -10.43 8.37 18.47
CA TYR A 9 -10.77 8.47 17.06
C TYR A 9 -11.04 9.92 16.66
N SER A 10 -11.86 10.64 17.43
CA SER A 10 -12.21 12.03 17.16
C SER A 10 -11.00 12.97 17.22
N GLU A 11 -10.08 12.76 18.18
CA GLU A 11 -8.85 13.52 18.29
C GLU A 11 -7.92 13.30 17.07
N ARG A 12 -7.72 12.05 16.68
CA ARG A 12 -6.89 11.69 15.53
C ARG A 12 -7.47 12.22 14.23
N LEU A 13 -8.79 12.07 14.04
CA LEU A 13 -9.48 12.59 12.87
C LEU A 13 -9.37 14.12 12.79
N ARG A 14 -9.60 14.83 13.89
CA ARG A 14 -9.45 16.29 13.94
C ARG A 14 -8.04 16.74 13.59
N ARG A 15 -7.02 16.07 14.13
CA ARG A 15 -5.60 16.33 13.85
C ARG A 15 -5.29 16.15 12.38
N TYR A 16 -5.73 15.05 11.80
CA TYR A 16 -5.52 14.75 10.40
C TYR A 16 -6.23 15.74 9.48
N THR A 17 -7.49 16.05 9.78
CA THR A 17 -8.29 17.02 9.03
C THR A 17 -7.70 18.43 9.09
N ALA A 18 -7.19 18.85 10.24
CA ALA A 18 -6.53 20.15 10.38
C ALA A 18 -5.29 20.24 9.46
N ALA A 19 -4.45 19.20 9.46
CA ALA A 19 -3.27 19.16 8.58
C ALA A 19 -3.64 19.18 7.10
N MET A 20 -4.66 18.43 6.69
CA MET A 20 -5.14 18.40 5.31
C MET A 20 -5.72 19.75 4.85
N ASN A 21 -6.25 20.54 5.75
CA ASN A 21 -6.80 21.88 5.49
C ASN A 21 -5.78 23.01 5.72
N ASN A 22 -4.47 22.71 5.75
CA ASN A 22 -3.41 23.68 6.03
C ASN A 22 -3.57 24.45 7.36
N GLN A 23 -4.25 23.84 8.34
CA GLN A 23 -4.37 24.36 9.69
C GLN A 23 -3.32 23.68 10.57
N LYS A 24 -2.80 24.43 11.55
CA LYS A 24 -1.82 23.87 12.48
C LYS A 24 -2.48 22.88 13.44
N PRO A 25 -2.17 21.58 13.37
CA PRO A 25 -2.63 20.61 14.36
C PRO A 25 -1.86 20.72 15.67
N ASP A 26 -2.30 20.03 16.71
CA ASP A 26 -1.60 19.91 18.00
C ASP A 26 -0.23 19.24 17.88
N ARG A 27 -0.12 18.25 16.99
CA ARG A 27 1.13 17.61 16.54
C ARG A 27 1.01 17.18 15.07
N VAL A 28 2.14 16.88 14.45
CA VAL A 28 2.14 16.30 13.09
C VAL A 28 1.43 14.96 13.12
N PRO A 29 0.38 14.76 12.28
CA PRO A 29 -0.28 13.47 12.18
C PRO A 29 0.64 12.42 11.56
N ILE A 30 0.66 11.24 12.16
CA ILE A 30 1.45 10.09 11.68
C ILE A 30 0.52 9.09 11.01
N ARG A 31 0.68 8.92 9.70
CA ARG A 31 -0.07 7.94 8.89
C ARG A 31 0.91 7.17 8.01
N PRO A 32 1.59 6.16 8.53
CA PRO A 32 2.56 5.41 7.76
C PRO A 32 1.90 4.44 6.76
N PHE A 33 2.60 4.17 5.69
CA PHE A 33 2.40 3.00 4.85
C PHE A 33 3.52 2.01 5.18
N VAL A 34 3.19 0.93 5.84
CA VAL A 34 4.18 0.03 6.46
C VAL A 34 4.31 -1.32 5.77
N ALA A 35 3.51 -1.56 4.73
CA ALA A 35 3.52 -2.79 3.95
C ALA A 35 3.68 -4.04 4.85
N GLU A 36 4.62 -4.91 4.55
CA GLU A 36 4.88 -6.15 5.29
C GLU A 36 5.55 -5.96 6.66
N PHE A 37 5.95 -4.74 7.02
CA PHE A 37 6.49 -4.47 8.35
C PHE A 37 5.50 -4.89 9.44
N ALA A 38 4.21 -4.58 9.25
CA ALA A 38 3.18 -4.93 10.22
C ALA A 38 3.09 -6.45 10.45
N ALA A 39 3.20 -7.23 9.37
CA ALA A 39 3.22 -8.67 9.45
C ALA A 39 4.42 -9.18 10.26
N LYS A 40 5.62 -8.76 9.91
CA LYS A 40 6.86 -9.12 10.62
C LYS A 40 6.82 -8.71 12.09
N TYR A 41 6.31 -7.53 12.39
CA TYR A 41 6.14 -7.07 13.77
C TYR A 41 5.17 -7.93 14.58
N ALA A 42 4.13 -8.45 13.94
CA ALA A 42 3.16 -9.35 14.55
C ALA A 42 3.61 -10.84 14.55
N GLY A 43 4.79 -11.16 14.03
CA GLY A 43 5.33 -12.51 13.98
C GLY A 43 4.85 -13.36 12.80
N LEU A 44 4.26 -12.72 11.77
CA LEU A 44 3.90 -13.36 10.51
C LEU A 44 5.05 -13.21 9.50
N ASN A 45 5.19 -14.16 8.57
CA ASN A 45 6.01 -13.95 7.41
C ASN A 45 5.24 -13.19 6.30
N CYS A 46 5.94 -12.77 5.24
CA CYS A 46 5.33 -12.00 4.17
C CYS A 46 4.27 -12.79 3.40
N GLN A 47 4.48 -14.09 3.18
CA GLN A 47 3.51 -14.95 2.53
C GLN A 47 2.21 -15.06 3.34
N GLN A 48 2.30 -15.33 4.64
CA GLN A 48 1.14 -15.37 5.52
C GLN A 48 0.35 -14.08 5.45
N ALA A 49 1.05 -12.94 5.45
CA ALA A 49 0.42 -11.63 5.37
C ALA A 49 -0.29 -11.38 4.04
N THR A 50 0.13 -11.99 2.94
CA THR A 50 -0.50 -11.84 1.63
C THR A 50 -1.61 -12.86 1.35
N HIS A 51 -1.76 -13.89 2.15
CA HIS A 51 -2.76 -14.96 1.98
C HIS A 51 -3.79 -15.03 3.12
N ASP A 52 -3.49 -14.44 4.28
CA ASP A 52 -4.39 -14.35 5.43
C ASP A 52 -4.82 -12.90 5.67
N PHE A 53 -5.96 -12.52 5.13
CA PHE A 53 -6.51 -11.17 5.23
C PHE A 53 -6.78 -10.75 6.69
N GLU A 54 -7.36 -11.64 7.50
CA GLU A 54 -7.68 -11.35 8.89
C GLU A 54 -6.43 -11.21 9.76
N GLY A 55 -5.45 -12.10 9.56
CA GLY A 55 -4.14 -12.01 10.20
C GLY A 55 -3.42 -10.72 9.85
N ALA A 56 -3.44 -10.32 8.58
CA ALA A 56 -2.86 -9.08 8.10
C ALA A 56 -3.51 -7.83 8.69
N LEU A 57 -4.85 -7.80 8.76
CA LEU A 57 -5.58 -6.70 9.41
C LEU A 57 -5.28 -6.64 10.91
N SER A 58 -5.22 -7.78 11.58
CA SER A 58 -4.88 -7.87 13.00
C SER A 58 -3.47 -7.34 13.25
N ALA A 59 -2.50 -7.72 12.42
CA ALA A 59 -1.13 -7.22 12.46
C ALA A 59 -1.06 -5.69 12.31
N THR A 60 -1.80 -5.15 11.34
CA THR A 60 -1.87 -3.70 11.12
C THR A 60 -2.49 -2.95 12.31
N ARG A 61 -3.57 -3.49 12.89
CA ARG A 61 -4.20 -2.93 14.10
C ARG A 61 -3.23 -2.95 15.29
N LYS A 62 -2.49 -4.06 15.46
CA LYS A 62 -1.46 -4.17 16.50
C LYS A 62 -0.41 -3.07 16.36
N CYS A 63 0.15 -2.87 15.18
CA CYS A 63 1.09 -1.79 14.93
C CYS A 63 0.49 -0.41 15.25
N ALA A 64 -0.71 -0.12 14.74
CA ALA A 64 -1.37 1.17 14.96
C ALA A 64 -1.62 1.46 16.45
N THR A 65 -1.85 0.42 17.24
CA THR A 65 -2.05 0.52 18.68
C THR A 65 -0.73 0.70 19.43
N ASP A 66 0.26 -0.13 19.13
CA ASP A 66 1.53 -0.16 19.85
C ASP A 66 2.40 1.07 19.57
N PHE A 67 2.31 1.63 18.36
CA PHE A 67 3.03 2.86 17.96
C PHE A 67 2.20 4.15 18.07
N ASP A 68 0.97 4.07 18.54
CA ASP A 68 0.04 5.21 18.70
C ASP A 68 -0.09 6.09 17.44
N TRP A 69 -0.17 5.46 16.27
CA TRP A 69 -0.34 6.18 15.00
C TRP A 69 -1.73 6.81 14.91
N ASP A 70 -1.80 7.95 14.23
CA ASP A 70 -3.07 8.67 14.04
C ASP A 70 -3.98 7.99 13.01
N ALA A 71 -3.38 7.37 12.00
CA ALA A 71 -4.05 6.54 11.01
C ALA A 71 -3.09 5.48 10.46
N THR A 72 -3.60 4.56 9.70
CA THR A 72 -2.79 3.60 8.94
C THR A 72 -3.35 3.45 7.54
N VAL A 73 -2.46 3.21 6.58
CA VAL A 73 -2.87 2.82 5.22
C VAL A 73 -3.02 1.31 5.23
N GLY A 74 -4.21 0.83 4.86
CA GLY A 74 -4.43 -0.59 4.65
C GLY A 74 -3.47 -1.10 3.57
N ASN A 75 -2.93 -2.30 3.77
CA ASN A 75 -2.04 -2.89 2.78
C ASN A 75 -2.85 -3.42 1.60
N MET A 76 -2.73 -2.78 0.45
CA MET A 76 -3.41 -3.20 -0.78
C MET A 76 -2.85 -4.48 -1.39
N ILE A 77 -1.65 -4.90 -0.98
CA ILE A 77 -0.97 -6.09 -1.50
C ILE A 77 -1.78 -7.37 -1.23
N TYR A 78 -2.49 -7.45 -0.12
CA TYR A 78 -3.31 -8.62 0.23
C TYR A 78 -4.44 -8.90 -0.76
N VAL A 79 -5.02 -7.85 -1.31
CA VAL A 79 -6.07 -7.98 -2.33
C VAL A 79 -5.48 -8.44 -3.66
N TRP A 80 -4.24 -8.08 -3.92
CA TRP A 80 -3.61 -8.28 -5.23
C TRP A 80 -2.99 -9.66 -5.42
N THR A 81 -2.59 -10.38 -4.36
CA THR A 81 -1.91 -11.67 -4.52
C THR A 81 -2.81 -12.70 -5.18
N GLY A 82 -4.02 -12.90 -4.68
CA GLY A 82 -4.97 -13.84 -5.30
C GLY A 82 -5.39 -13.41 -6.71
N LEU A 83 -5.53 -12.11 -6.95
CA LEU A 83 -5.83 -11.59 -8.29
C LEU A 83 -4.63 -11.78 -9.22
N THR A 84 -3.42 -11.51 -8.75
CA THR A 84 -2.17 -11.70 -9.50
C THR A 84 -2.03 -13.14 -9.99
N GLU A 85 -2.34 -14.12 -9.13
CA GLU A 85 -2.37 -15.53 -9.51
C GLU A 85 -3.49 -15.84 -10.51
N ALA A 86 -4.70 -15.38 -10.23
CA ALA A 86 -5.89 -15.70 -11.04
C ALA A 86 -5.78 -15.19 -12.48
N ILE A 87 -5.14 -14.03 -12.70
CA ILE A 87 -4.97 -13.45 -14.03
C ILE A 87 -3.59 -13.70 -14.64
N GLY A 88 -2.72 -14.45 -13.94
CA GLY A 88 -1.36 -14.74 -14.43
C GLY A 88 -0.50 -13.49 -14.57
N LEU A 89 -0.67 -12.49 -13.70
CA LEU A 89 0.07 -11.23 -13.77
C LEU A 89 1.53 -11.45 -13.42
N THR A 90 2.42 -11.17 -14.37
CA THR A 90 3.88 -11.37 -14.21
C THR A 90 4.61 -10.15 -13.65
N TYR A 91 3.90 -9.03 -13.55
CA TYR A 91 4.46 -7.74 -13.16
C TYR A 91 4.93 -7.67 -11.69
N TYR A 92 4.35 -8.52 -10.83
CA TYR A 92 4.66 -8.54 -9.41
C TYR A 92 5.22 -9.88 -8.95
N GLY A 93 6.26 -9.82 -8.11
CA GLY A 93 6.79 -10.95 -7.37
C GLY A 93 6.11 -11.09 -6.02
N ALA A 94 5.19 -12.06 -5.90
CA ALA A 94 4.45 -12.30 -4.65
C ALA A 94 5.23 -13.23 -3.71
N PRO A 95 5.22 -12.96 -2.38
CA PRO A 95 5.86 -13.80 -1.37
C PRO A 95 5.35 -15.24 -1.38
N GLY A 96 6.28 -16.20 -1.37
CA GLY A 96 5.99 -17.62 -1.38
C GLY A 96 5.54 -18.21 -2.72
N ILE A 97 5.41 -17.37 -3.75
CA ILE A 97 5.04 -17.76 -5.12
C ILE A 97 6.21 -17.47 -6.06
N HIS A 98 6.57 -16.21 -6.22
CA HIS A 98 7.63 -15.76 -7.11
C HIS A 98 8.93 -15.40 -6.38
N VAL A 99 8.82 -15.05 -5.10
CA VAL A 99 9.94 -14.74 -4.20
C VAL A 99 9.79 -15.57 -2.93
N PRO A 100 10.87 -15.76 -2.12
CA PRO A 100 10.79 -16.48 -0.85
C PRO A 100 9.69 -15.95 0.07
N ALA A 101 9.15 -16.81 0.93
CA ALA A 101 8.00 -16.51 1.80
C ALA A 101 8.23 -15.36 2.80
N ASP A 102 9.47 -15.09 3.15
CA ASP A 102 9.89 -14.04 4.07
C ASP A 102 10.35 -12.74 3.36
N VAL A 103 10.40 -12.76 2.04
CA VAL A 103 10.69 -11.58 1.21
C VAL A 103 9.40 -10.86 0.91
N GLY A 104 9.42 -9.53 1.08
CA GLY A 104 8.28 -8.68 0.76
C GLY A 104 7.98 -8.67 -0.75
N PHE A 105 6.83 -8.17 -1.07
CA PHE A 105 6.35 -8.02 -2.43
C PHE A 105 7.32 -7.18 -3.27
N GLN A 106 7.64 -7.63 -4.47
CA GLN A 106 8.61 -6.99 -5.37
C GLN A 106 7.97 -6.66 -6.71
N TYR A 107 8.36 -5.52 -7.30
CA TYR A 107 8.14 -5.30 -8.72
C TYR A 107 9.06 -6.22 -9.53
N ARG A 108 8.54 -6.70 -10.64
CA ARG A 108 9.30 -7.44 -11.63
C ARG A 108 9.31 -6.62 -12.90
N GLU A 109 10.45 -6.04 -13.20
CA GLU A 109 10.62 -5.36 -14.47
C GLU A 109 10.63 -6.40 -15.59
N PRO A 110 9.89 -6.18 -16.69
CA PRO A 110 9.99 -7.04 -17.87
C PRO A 110 11.41 -7.02 -18.41
N ALA A 111 11.85 -8.12 -19.02
CA ALA A 111 13.07 -8.12 -19.81
C ALA A 111 12.91 -7.13 -20.98
N GLU A 112 14.03 -6.66 -21.53
CA GLU A 112 14.01 -5.68 -22.62
C GLU A 112 13.19 -6.17 -23.83
N ASP A 113 13.27 -7.47 -24.13
CA ASP A 113 12.50 -8.12 -25.22
C ASP A 113 11.00 -8.25 -24.90
N ASP A 114 10.60 -8.15 -23.62
CA ASP A 114 9.21 -8.24 -23.15
C ASP A 114 8.65 -6.85 -22.80
N ALA A 115 9.39 -5.79 -23.10
CA ALA A 115 8.93 -4.43 -22.85
C ALA A 115 7.67 -4.11 -23.67
N HIS A 116 6.68 -3.47 -23.02
CA HIS A 116 5.42 -3.11 -23.67
C HIS A 116 5.55 -1.98 -24.69
N MET A 117 6.66 -1.23 -24.62
CA MET A 117 7.00 -0.16 -25.55
C MET A 117 8.50 -0.22 -25.85
N GLY A 118 8.86 -0.11 -27.13
CA GLY A 118 10.25 0.10 -27.56
C GLY A 118 10.70 1.54 -27.32
N ALA A 119 12.01 1.75 -27.26
CA ALA A 119 12.55 3.10 -27.03
C ALA A 119 12.16 4.10 -28.13
N ASP A 120 11.94 3.65 -29.35
CA ASP A 120 11.52 4.42 -30.51
C ASP A 120 10.05 4.81 -30.51
N GLU A 121 9.23 4.16 -29.67
CA GLU A 121 7.79 4.47 -29.54
C GLU A 121 7.51 5.63 -28.57
N TYR A 122 8.50 5.99 -27.72
CA TYR A 122 8.31 7.07 -26.75
C TYR A 122 8.11 8.45 -27.41
N ASP A 123 8.79 8.73 -28.51
CA ASP A 123 8.64 9.98 -29.22
C ASP A 123 7.21 10.14 -29.79
N ALA A 124 6.65 9.07 -30.33
CA ALA A 124 5.27 9.06 -30.80
C ALA A 124 4.25 9.26 -29.67
N LEU A 125 4.53 8.69 -28.49
CA LEU A 125 3.70 8.90 -27.30
C LEU A 125 3.74 10.35 -26.81
N ILE A 126 4.93 10.95 -26.79
CA ILE A 126 5.12 12.35 -26.39
C ILE A 126 4.38 13.28 -27.35
N GLU A 127 4.56 13.10 -28.67
CA GLU A 127 3.84 13.86 -29.69
C GLU A 127 2.31 13.73 -29.55
N ALA A 128 1.80 12.51 -29.32
CA ALA A 128 0.37 12.29 -29.12
C ALA A 128 -0.15 12.98 -27.86
N ALA A 129 0.64 13.07 -26.79
CA ALA A 129 0.26 13.75 -25.57
C ALA A 129 0.21 15.28 -25.69
N GLU A 130 1.02 15.86 -26.59
CA GLU A 130 1.03 17.31 -26.85
C GLU A 130 -0.18 17.78 -27.67
N PHE A 131 -0.83 16.91 -28.44
CA PHE A 131 -1.89 17.26 -29.40
C PHE A 131 -3.31 16.85 -28.98
N GLY A 132 -3.49 16.18 -27.86
CA GLY A 132 -4.81 15.73 -27.42
C GLY A 132 -5.34 16.51 -26.21
N PRO A 133 -6.54 17.16 -26.29
CA PRO A 133 -7.24 17.50 -25.06
C PRO A 133 -7.57 16.19 -24.35
N VAL A 134 -7.10 16.05 -23.10
CA VAL A 134 -7.58 14.99 -22.22
C VAL A 134 -9.07 15.20 -22.05
N VAL A 135 -9.88 14.45 -22.80
CA VAL A 135 -11.33 14.40 -22.57
C VAL A 135 -11.51 13.58 -21.30
N VAL A 136 -11.76 14.27 -20.20
CA VAL A 136 -12.17 13.68 -18.91
C VAL A 136 -13.66 13.38 -18.99
#